data_ac4df502496afefe2233b7cca98ef804
#
_entry.id   ac4df502496afefe2233b7cca98ef804
#
_cell.length_a   1.000
_cell.length_b   1.000
_cell.length_c   1.000
_cell.angle_alpha   90.00
_cell.angle_beta   90.00
_cell.angle_gamma   90.00
#
_symmetry.space_group_name_H-M   'P 1'
#
loop_
_entity.id
_entity.type
_entity.pdbx_description
1 polymer ?
#
loop_
_entity_poly.entity_id
_entity_poly.type
_entity_poly.pdbx_seq_one_letter_code
_entity_poly.pdbx_strand_id
1 'polypeptide(L)'
;MQEQHAFPFLREILLFLALAGILIPLLQRLRINQVLGFLAVGALLGPFGLGRMAQDFAPLGLFTFPNNDNVAMLAELGVLFLMFMIGLELSAARLWAMRRWVFGTGSAQVVLCAALIGGAAYLLLDQRLDAALVLGLVLSLSSTAVVMQLLAESQRTASPLGQAAFAVLMLQDLAVVPILILIGALGNNDGGGSNVALIALLAMAKAAVAIALIYLVGGKVVHPLFRAFARHRQPDVFMALILLSTFGIAALSHLAGLSMALGALIAGLLLAETEFKHEVELMVEPFKGLLMGLFFMTVGMGMDALQVLHAPLWLACAVLGLVLLKGLVVAPLLRLGGLPWGRALEGALLLGQGGEFAFIVIGYATASKLLDGALGARVMLAVGLSLFITPLLARIGHAIGERSAAEPQGAAAHLADNELEAARGRVIIAGFGRVGQQLAKLLTAQGIPYVAFENDAKLVSQLHADGAPVFFGNAARPELLRRVHADEAPAIVLTMDHPASALQAVRGIRREFPDVQLYARSRDEKHARALKRAGANVVVPETLEASLQLSAFVLEGMGLDERMVDDIVDRERDAFAAALDDARSRERDERDV
;
A
#
# COMPACT_ATOMS: atom_id res chain seq x y z
N MET A 1 17.08 -5.74 -49.99
CA MET A 1 16.08 -6.73 -49.57
C MET A 1 15.56 -6.24 -48.20
N GLN A 2 14.39 -5.61 -48.21
CA GLN A 2 13.68 -5.26 -46.96
C GLN A 2 13.11 -6.56 -46.41
N GLU A 3 13.70 -7.10 -45.35
CA GLU A 3 13.05 -8.10 -44.56
C GLU A 3 11.82 -7.43 -43.94
N GLN A 4 10.66 -7.77 -44.46
CA GLN A 4 9.37 -7.49 -43.87
C GLN A 4 9.36 -8.24 -42.53
N HIS A 5 9.66 -7.54 -41.45
CA HIS A 5 9.45 -8.07 -40.11
C HIS A 5 7.96 -8.36 -39.96
N ALA A 6 7.58 -9.62 -39.92
CA ALA A 6 6.19 -10.07 -39.84
C ALA A 6 5.48 -9.58 -38.57
N PHE A 7 6.23 -9.19 -37.54
CA PHE A 7 5.75 -8.59 -36.31
C PHE A 7 6.69 -7.46 -35.88
N PRO A 8 6.33 -6.19 -36.13
CA PRO A 8 7.07 -5.08 -35.58
C PRO A 8 7.05 -5.21 -34.04
N PHE A 9 8.17 -4.91 -33.38
CA PHE A 9 8.35 -4.96 -31.90
C PHE A 9 8.45 -6.35 -31.26
N LEU A 10 8.51 -7.46 -32.02
CA LEU A 10 8.59 -8.80 -31.45
C LEU A 10 9.81 -8.99 -30.54
N ARG A 11 10.95 -8.44 -30.90
CA ARG A 11 12.18 -8.49 -30.12
C ARG A 11 11.98 -7.77 -28.75
N GLU A 12 11.45 -6.57 -28.79
CA GLU A 12 11.21 -5.73 -27.62
C GLU A 12 10.20 -6.40 -26.67
N ILE A 13 9.13 -6.98 -27.21
CA ILE A 13 8.14 -7.74 -26.44
C ILE A 13 8.78 -8.97 -25.78
N LEU A 14 9.54 -9.78 -26.54
CA LEU A 14 10.18 -10.97 -26.00
C LEU A 14 11.22 -10.63 -24.94
N LEU A 15 12.02 -9.58 -25.17
CA LEU A 15 13.01 -9.12 -24.19
C LEU A 15 12.32 -8.62 -22.91
N PHE A 16 11.24 -7.84 -23.04
CA PHE A 16 10.46 -7.39 -21.90
C PHE A 16 9.86 -8.56 -21.13
N LEU A 17 9.23 -9.52 -21.80
CA LEU A 17 8.62 -10.69 -21.14
C LEU A 17 9.67 -11.56 -20.45
N ALA A 18 10.84 -11.75 -21.06
CA ALA A 18 11.95 -12.46 -20.45
C ALA A 18 12.47 -11.73 -19.19
N LEU A 19 12.64 -10.41 -19.28
CA LEU A 19 13.03 -9.59 -18.15
C LEU A 19 11.98 -9.61 -17.05
N ALA A 20 10.70 -9.44 -17.36
CA ALA A 20 9.63 -9.46 -16.39
C ALA A 20 9.53 -10.83 -15.69
N GLY A 21 9.63 -11.94 -16.46
CA GLY A 21 9.58 -13.29 -15.92
C GLY A 21 10.72 -13.62 -14.95
N ILE A 22 11.91 -13.02 -15.15
CA ILE A 22 13.07 -13.19 -14.27
C ILE A 22 13.06 -12.15 -13.15
N LEU A 23 12.78 -10.90 -13.48
CA LEU A 23 12.93 -9.75 -12.58
C LEU A 23 11.86 -9.76 -11.48
N ILE A 24 10.61 -10.06 -11.80
CA ILE A 24 9.54 -10.07 -10.79
C ILE A 24 9.84 -11.04 -9.64
N PRO A 25 10.14 -12.33 -9.89
CA PRO A 25 10.50 -13.26 -8.80
C PRO A 25 11.77 -12.85 -8.06
N LEU A 26 12.77 -12.29 -8.78
CA LEU A 26 14.03 -11.85 -8.18
C LEU A 26 13.80 -10.67 -7.24
N LEU A 27 13.03 -9.66 -7.65
CA LEU A 27 12.70 -8.49 -6.83
C LEU A 27 11.89 -8.89 -5.59
N GLN A 28 10.92 -9.81 -5.74
CA GLN A 28 10.16 -10.35 -4.62
C GLN A 28 11.07 -11.06 -3.61
N ARG A 29 12.02 -11.88 -4.10
CA ARG A 29 13.00 -12.58 -3.24
C ARG A 29 13.93 -11.60 -2.51
N LEU A 30 14.34 -10.52 -3.16
CA LEU A 30 15.20 -9.47 -2.60
C LEU A 30 14.42 -8.45 -1.76
N ARG A 31 13.09 -8.55 -1.70
CA ARG A 31 12.19 -7.58 -1.05
C ARG A 31 12.39 -6.15 -1.58
N ILE A 32 12.66 -6.02 -2.87
CA ILE A 32 12.76 -4.73 -3.57
C ILE A 32 11.39 -4.42 -4.17
N ASN A 33 10.96 -3.16 -4.03
CA ASN A 33 9.74 -2.68 -4.67
C ASN A 33 9.80 -2.91 -6.19
N GLN A 34 8.74 -3.50 -6.75
CA GLN A 34 8.66 -3.87 -8.15
C GLN A 34 8.80 -2.64 -9.08
N VAL A 35 8.20 -1.51 -8.69
CA VAL A 35 8.30 -0.24 -9.41
C VAL A 35 9.75 0.21 -9.54
N LEU A 36 10.49 0.21 -8.41
CA LEU A 36 11.89 0.60 -8.37
C LEU A 36 12.78 -0.34 -9.20
N GLY A 37 12.46 -1.63 -9.15
CA GLY A 37 13.19 -2.64 -9.94
C GLY A 37 13.06 -2.41 -11.44
N PHE A 38 11.84 -2.23 -11.94
CA PHE A 38 11.61 -1.97 -13.37
C PHE A 38 12.20 -0.63 -13.81
N LEU A 39 12.09 0.40 -12.99
CA LEU A 39 12.71 1.70 -13.26
C LEU A 39 14.24 1.59 -13.39
N ALA A 40 14.88 0.86 -12.46
CA ALA A 40 16.33 0.65 -12.47
C ALA A 40 16.78 -0.15 -13.69
N VAL A 41 16.06 -1.24 -14.01
CA VAL A 41 16.37 -2.06 -15.19
C VAL A 41 16.14 -1.28 -16.48
N GLY A 42 15.09 -0.46 -16.54
CA GLY A 42 14.87 0.45 -17.67
C GLY A 42 16.02 1.44 -17.86
N ALA A 43 16.47 2.09 -16.78
CA ALA A 43 17.61 3.00 -16.84
C ALA A 43 18.91 2.29 -17.24
N LEU A 44 19.10 1.05 -16.80
CA LEU A 44 20.29 0.26 -17.12
C LEU A 44 20.30 -0.22 -18.59
N LEU A 45 19.19 -0.78 -19.09
CA LEU A 45 19.09 -1.39 -20.41
C LEU A 45 18.63 -0.42 -21.50
N GLY A 46 18.21 0.77 -21.12
CA GLY A 46 17.73 1.82 -22.02
C GLY A 46 18.85 2.48 -22.85
N PRO A 47 18.46 3.42 -23.73
CA PRO A 47 19.39 4.09 -24.67
C PRO A 47 20.45 4.93 -23.97
N PHE A 48 20.21 5.39 -22.76
CA PHE A 48 21.18 6.15 -21.97
C PHE A 48 22.08 5.29 -21.07
N GLY A 49 21.72 4.01 -20.89
CA GLY A 49 22.50 3.02 -20.15
C GLY A 49 23.36 2.15 -21.07
N LEU A 50 23.26 0.83 -20.90
CA LEU A 50 23.97 -0.17 -21.72
C LEU A 50 23.58 -0.10 -23.20
N GLY A 51 22.36 0.39 -23.52
CA GLY A 51 21.93 0.60 -24.91
C GLY A 51 22.84 1.56 -25.69
N ARG A 52 23.51 2.50 -25.01
CA ARG A 52 24.52 3.39 -25.62
C ARG A 52 25.75 2.63 -26.10
N MET A 53 26.18 1.63 -25.31
CA MET A 53 27.32 0.78 -25.67
C MET A 53 26.99 -0.22 -26.77
N ALA A 54 25.70 -0.47 -27.02
CA ALA A 54 25.26 -1.36 -28.10
C ALA A 54 25.57 -0.80 -29.51
N GLN A 55 25.83 0.52 -29.63
CA GLN A 55 26.30 1.14 -30.86
C GLN A 55 27.72 0.70 -31.22
N ASP A 56 28.56 0.45 -30.22
CA ASP A 56 29.95 0.04 -30.40
C ASP A 56 30.11 -1.48 -30.35
N PHE A 57 29.19 -2.20 -29.68
CA PHE A 57 29.25 -3.64 -29.49
C PHE A 57 27.91 -4.30 -29.87
N ALA A 58 27.76 -4.72 -31.13
CA ALA A 58 26.52 -5.24 -31.70
C ALA A 58 25.81 -6.36 -30.88
N PRO A 59 26.48 -7.32 -30.21
CA PRO A 59 25.80 -8.33 -29.38
C PRO A 59 25.00 -7.76 -28.20
N LEU A 60 25.41 -6.63 -27.64
CA LEU A 60 24.67 -5.96 -26.58
C LEU A 60 23.31 -5.45 -27.05
N GLY A 61 23.17 -5.13 -28.35
CA GLY A 61 21.90 -4.70 -28.93
C GLY A 61 20.80 -5.75 -28.83
N LEU A 62 21.13 -7.05 -28.66
CA LEU A 62 20.14 -8.10 -28.44
C LEU A 62 19.50 -8.04 -27.04
N PHE A 63 20.21 -7.52 -26.04
CA PHE A 63 19.79 -7.49 -24.64
C PHE A 63 19.42 -6.10 -24.13
N THR A 64 19.49 -5.09 -24.99
CA THR A 64 19.23 -3.70 -24.64
C THR A 64 18.14 -3.09 -25.53
N PHE A 65 17.61 -1.95 -25.10
CA PHE A 65 16.62 -1.17 -25.85
C PHE A 65 17.29 0.11 -26.40
N PRO A 66 17.97 0.04 -27.54
CA PRO A 66 18.68 1.19 -28.09
C PRO A 66 17.76 2.27 -28.65
N ASN A 67 16.49 1.94 -28.92
CA ASN A 67 15.49 2.84 -29.49
C ASN A 67 14.25 2.92 -28.60
N ASN A 68 13.81 4.13 -28.24
CA ASN A 68 12.66 4.35 -27.36
C ASN A 68 11.31 4.26 -28.10
N ASP A 69 11.26 4.56 -29.41
CA ASP A 69 10.00 4.77 -30.11
C ASP A 69 9.10 3.52 -30.11
N ASN A 70 9.71 2.35 -30.27
CA ASN A 70 9.00 1.07 -30.29
C ASN A 70 8.44 0.68 -28.91
N VAL A 71 9.13 1.07 -27.85
CA VAL A 71 8.75 0.72 -26.48
C VAL A 71 7.76 1.73 -25.92
N ALA A 72 7.82 2.99 -26.39
CA ALA A 72 6.90 4.04 -25.99
C ALA A 72 5.43 3.70 -26.30
N MET A 73 5.18 3.10 -27.49
CA MET A 73 3.82 2.67 -27.86
C MET A 73 3.27 1.56 -26.94
N LEU A 74 4.13 0.63 -26.51
CA LEU A 74 3.76 -0.41 -25.55
C LEU A 74 3.55 0.19 -24.15
N ALA A 75 4.32 1.22 -23.80
CA ALA A 75 4.17 1.92 -22.52
C ALA A 75 2.85 2.68 -22.42
N GLU A 76 2.34 3.25 -23.52
CA GLU A 76 1.02 3.88 -23.54
C GLU A 76 -0.08 2.90 -23.15
N LEU A 77 0.00 1.64 -23.59
CA LEU A 77 -0.91 0.58 -23.13
C LEU A 77 -0.77 0.36 -21.63
N GLY A 78 0.46 0.35 -21.11
CA GLY A 78 0.70 0.26 -19.67
C GLY A 78 0.05 1.39 -18.88
N VAL A 79 0.15 2.63 -19.39
CA VAL A 79 -0.52 3.81 -18.80
C VAL A 79 -2.04 3.65 -18.81
N LEU A 80 -2.63 3.22 -19.93
CA LEU A 80 -4.08 3.03 -20.03
C LEU A 80 -4.57 2.00 -19.01
N PHE A 81 -3.89 0.87 -18.89
CA PHE A 81 -4.27 -0.14 -17.90
C PHE A 81 -4.02 0.31 -16.46
N LEU A 82 -2.95 1.05 -16.20
CA LEU A 82 -2.71 1.63 -14.89
C LEU A 82 -3.84 2.58 -14.49
N MET A 83 -4.24 3.48 -15.37
CA MET A 83 -5.35 4.41 -15.14
C MET A 83 -6.69 3.69 -14.95
N PHE A 84 -6.94 2.67 -15.76
CA PHE A 84 -8.12 1.80 -15.61
C PHE A 84 -8.17 1.15 -14.23
N MET A 85 -7.06 0.56 -13.78
CA MET A 85 -6.97 -0.08 -12.46
C MET A 85 -7.19 0.90 -11.31
N ILE A 86 -6.61 2.10 -11.41
CA ILE A 86 -6.85 3.15 -10.42
C ILE A 86 -8.34 3.50 -10.38
N GLY A 87 -8.97 3.68 -11.55
CA GLY A 87 -10.41 3.91 -11.64
C GLY A 87 -11.22 2.79 -10.98
N LEU A 88 -10.83 1.54 -11.17
CA LEU A 88 -11.49 0.35 -10.61
C LEU A 88 -11.33 0.26 -9.07
N GLU A 89 -10.18 0.65 -8.54
CA GLU A 89 -9.91 0.69 -7.10
C GLU A 89 -10.66 1.82 -6.38
N LEU A 90 -11.00 2.91 -7.09
CA LEU A 90 -11.77 4.01 -6.55
C LEU A 90 -13.21 3.57 -6.24
N SER A 91 -13.62 3.73 -4.98
CA SER A 91 -14.99 3.46 -4.55
C SER A 91 -15.56 4.69 -3.87
N ALA A 92 -16.68 5.20 -4.39
CA ALA A 92 -17.37 6.36 -3.83
C ALA A 92 -17.73 6.16 -2.35
N ALA A 93 -18.15 4.96 -1.96
CA ALA A 93 -18.46 4.62 -0.58
C ALA A 93 -17.23 4.74 0.35
N ARG A 94 -16.06 4.28 -0.12
CA ARG A 94 -14.79 4.34 0.63
C ARG A 94 -14.29 5.78 0.76
N LEU A 95 -14.37 6.56 -0.32
CA LEU A 95 -14.07 8.00 -0.32
C LEU A 95 -14.94 8.75 0.70
N TRP A 96 -16.24 8.44 0.73
CA TRP A 96 -17.18 9.06 1.65
C TRP A 96 -16.96 8.67 3.10
N ALA A 97 -16.63 7.40 3.36
CA ALA A 97 -16.28 6.92 4.70
C ALA A 97 -15.06 7.65 5.27
N MET A 98 -14.07 7.97 4.42
CA MET A 98 -12.84 8.67 4.80
C MET A 98 -12.83 10.16 4.45
N ARG A 99 -13.98 10.77 4.17
CA ARG A 99 -14.12 12.13 3.60
C ARG A 99 -13.34 13.22 4.33
N ARG A 100 -13.19 13.15 5.65
CA ARG A 100 -12.43 14.14 6.43
C ARG A 100 -10.93 14.10 6.09
N TRP A 101 -10.37 12.92 5.94
CA TRP A 101 -8.97 12.73 5.56
C TRP A 101 -8.77 13.01 4.07
N VAL A 102 -9.65 12.48 3.22
CA VAL A 102 -9.58 12.63 1.75
C VAL A 102 -9.76 14.10 1.37
N PHE A 103 -10.95 14.66 1.59
CA PHE A 103 -11.28 16.01 1.13
C PHE A 103 -10.79 17.14 2.07
N GLY A 104 -10.48 16.84 3.34
CA GLY A 104 -9.87 17.78 4.26
C GLY A 104 -8.35 17.81 4.11
N THR A 105 -7.68 16.83 4.71
CA THR A 105 -6.21 16.76 4.75
C THR A 105 -5.59 16.58 3.37
N GLY A 106 -6.16 15.72 2.53
CA GLY A 106 -5.66 15.45 1.19
C GLY A 106 -5.74 16.68 0.28
N SER A 107 -6.90 17.36 0.21
CA SER A 107 -7.04 18.57 -0.61
C SER A 107 -6.13 19.71 -0.12
N ALA A 108 -6.07 19.92 1.20
CA ALA A 108 -5.16 20.90 1.78
C ALA A 108 -3.69 20.59 1.43
N GLN A 109 -3.31 19.30 1.50
CA GLN A 109 -1.96 18.87 1.14
C GLN A 109 -1.63 19.16 -0.33
N VAL A 110 -2.50 18.78 -1.27
CA VAL A 110 -2.27 19.02 -2.71
C VAL A 110 -2.15 20.51 -2.99
N VAL A 111 -3.10 21.32 -2.50
CA VAL A 111 -3.12 22.76 -2.75
C VAL A 111 -1.91 23.47 -2.14
N LEU A 112 -1.60 23.20 -0.88
CA LEU A 112 -0.48 23.86 -0.18
C LEU A 112 0.88 23.41 -0.73
N CYS A 113 1.05 22.12 -1.04
CA CYS A 113 2.27 21.63 -1.68
C CYS A 113 2.41 22.21 -3.09
N ALA A 114 1.33 22.24 -3.87
CA ALA A 114 1.36 22.82 -5.21
C ALA A 114 1.72 24.32 -5.18
N ALA A 115 1.13 25.08 -4.25
CA ALA A 115 1.45 26.49 -4.09
C ALA A 115 2.90 26.71 -3.63
N LEU A 116 3.40 25.91 -2.68
CA LEU A 116 4.75 26.06 -2.15
C LEU A 116 5.82 25.65 -3.17
N ILE A 117 5.64 24.50 -3.83
CA ILE A 117 6.57 24.00 -4.86
C ILE A 117 6.49 24.85 -6.11
N GLY A 118 5.29 25.21 -6.57
CA GLY A 118 5.09 26.09 -7.72
C GLY A 118 5.64 27.49 -7.45
N GLY A 119 5.42 28.05 -6.25
CA GLY A 119 6.03 29.29 -5.82
C GLY A 119 7.57 29.23 -5.81
N ALA A 120 8.15 28.14 -5.33
CA ALA A 120 9.60 27.91 -5.39
C ALA A 120 10.10 27.81 -6.84
N ALA A 121 9.36 27.12 -7.74
CA ALA A 121 9.71 27.03 -9.15
C ALA A 121 9.63 28.39 -9.85
N TYR A 122 8.65 29.21 -9.54
CA TYR A 122 8.51 30.57 -10.07
C TYR A 122 9.61 31.51 -9.58
N LEU A 123 9.85 31.55 -8.26
CA LEU A 123 10.75 32.51 -7.62
C LEU A 123 12.24 32.13 -7.69
N LEU A 124 12.56 30.82 -7.60
CA LEU A 124 13.95 30.35 -7.50
C LEU A 124 14.48 29.79 -8.81
N LEU A 125 13.60 29.23 -9.67
CA LEU A 125 14.00 28.64 -10.96
C LEU A 125 13.58 29.51 -12.15
N ASP A 126 13.04 30.72 -11.90
CA ASP A 126 12.61 31.70 -12.92
C ASP A 126 11.71 31.09 -14.01
N GLN A 127 10.82 30.17 -13.58
CA GLN A 127 9.90 29.51 -14.49
C GLN A 127 8.68 30.39 -14.76
N ARG A 128 8.11 30.27 -15.98
CA ARG A 128 6.83 30.90 -16.31
C ARG A 128 5.75 30.39 -15.35
N LEU A 129 4.73 31.20 -15.11
CA LEU A 129 3.66 30.90 -14.17
C LEU A 129 2.92 29.59 -14.50
N ASP A 130 2.67 29.33 -15.81
CA ASP A 130 2.06 28.10 -16.29
C ASP A 130 2.94 26.86 -15.99
N ALA A 131 4.24 26.92 -16.30
CA ALA A 131 5.20 25.88 -15.99
C ALA A 131 5.36 25.66 -14.47
N ALA A 132 5.44 26.74 -13.69
CA ALA A 132 5.53 26.70 -12.25
C ALA A 132 4.28 26.04 -11.61
N LEU A 133 3.09 26.38 -12.11
CA LEU A 133 1.83 25.76 -11.68
C LEU A 133 1.83 24.25 -11.97
N VAL A 134 2.23 23.85 -13.18
CA VAL A 134 2.34 22.43 -13.56
C VAL A 134 3.31 21.70 -12.65
N LEU A 135 4.53 22.23 -12.43
CA LEU A 135 5.52 21.64 -11.56
C LEU A 135 4.99 21.51 -10.12
N GLY A 136 4.35 22.55 -9.60
CA GLY A 136 3.77 22.54 -8.26
C GLY A 136 2.71 21.45 -8.09
N LEU A 137 1.75 21.37 -9.01
CA LEU A 137 0.68 20.38 -8.99
C LEU A 137 1.23 18.94 -9.09
N VAL A 138 2.12 18.70 -10.06
CA VAL A 138 2.67 17.37 -10.32
C VAL A 138 3.53 16.87 -9.16
N LEU A 139 4.41 17.71 -8.63
CA LEU A 139 5.30 17.35 -7.53
C LEU A 139 4.59 17.33 -6.17
N SER A 140 3.36 17.85 -6.07
CA SER A 140 2.53 17.69 -4.87
C SER A 140 2.07 16.22 -4.68
N LEU A 141 1.98 15.46 -5.76
CA LEU A 141 1.58 14.04 -5.74
C LEU A 141 2.69 13.15 -5.17
N SER A 142 2.32 12.03 -4.59
CA SER A 142 3.23 11.01 -4.05
C SER A 142 2.90 9.65 -4.67
N SER A 143 3.84 8.71 -4.62
CA SER A 143 3.63 7.37 -5.17
C SER A 143 2.77 6.51 -4.26
N THR A 144 1.57 6.17 -4.72
CA THR A 144 0.65 5.25 -4.05
C THR A 144 1.24 3.84 -3.99
N ALA A 145 1.83 3.36 -5.09
CA ALA A 145 2.41 2.03 -5.16
C ALA A 145 3.56 1.83 -4.16
N VAL A 146 4.50 2.78 -4.08
CA VAL A 146 5.66 2.68 -3.16
C VAL A 146 5.23 2.79 -1.71
N VAL A 147 4.39 3.77 -1.37
CA VAL A 147 3.94 4.00 0.02
C VAL A 147 3.13 2.82 0.55
N MET A 148 2.13 2.36 -0.23
CA MET A 148 1.27 1.26 0.20
C MET A 148 2.03 -0.05 0.32
N GLN A 149 3.00 -0.31 -0.54
CA GLN A 149 3.85 -1.48 -0.42
C GLN A 149 4.71 -1.44 0.85
N LEU A 150 5.37 -0.31 1.16
CA LEU A 150 6.17 -0.16 2.39
C LEU A 150 5.32 -0.32 3.66
N LEU A 151 4.09 0.20 3.65
CA LEU A 151 3.13 0.02 4.74
C LEU A 151 2.66 -1.44 4.85
N ALA A 152 2.46 -2.14 3.73
CA ALA A 152 2.08 -3.55 3.71
C ALA A 152 3.22 -4.46 4.21
N GLU A 153 4.46 -4.24 3.76
CA GLU A 153 5.64 -4.98 4.21
C GLU A 153 5.88 -4.82 5.72
N SER A 154 5.62 -3.62 6.25
CA SER A 154 5.66 -3.34 7.70
C SER A 154 4.38 -3.73 8.45
N GLN A 155 3.37 -4.27 7.77
CA GLN A 155 2.06 -4.66 8.29
C GLN A 155 1.32 -3.52 9.00
N ARG A 156 1.44 -2.30 8.48
CA ARG A 156 0.92 -1.07 9.08
C ARG A 156 -0.14 -0.35 8.24
N THR A 157 -0.69 -1.01 7.23
CA THR A 157 -1.76 -0.46 6.38
C THR A 157 -3.01 -0.10 7.17
N ALA A 158 -3.36 -0.90 8.18
CA ALA A 158 -4.50 -0.66 9.05
C ALA A 158 -4.21 0.33 10.22
N SER A 159 -2.95 0.76 10.40
CA SER A 159 -2.59 1.74 11.44
C SER A 159 -3.22 3.11 11.15
N PRO A 160 -3.37 3.99 12.18
CA PRO A 160 -3.87 5.35 11.97
C PRO A 160 -3.06 6.14 10.93
N LEU A 161 -1.73 5.98 10.92
CA LEU A 161 -0.87 6.56 9.90
C LEU A 161 -1.13 5.96 8.51
N GLY A 162 -1.26 4.62 8.41
CA GLY A 162 -1.55 3.94 7.16
C GLY A 162 -2.88 4.37 6.54
N GLN A 163 -3.92 4.50 7.36
CA GLN A 163 -5.23 4.99 6.92
C GLN A 163 -5.18 6.45 6.46
N ALA A 164 -4.47 7.31 7.20
CA ALA A 164 -4.30 8.72 6.83
C ALA A 164 -3.50 8.86 5.53
N ALA A 165 -2.38 8.13 5.38
CA ALA A 165 -1.57 8.11 4.16
C ALA A 165 -2.39 7.60 2.97
N PHE A 166 -3.12 6.49 3.12
CA PHE A 166 -4.00 5.95 2.09
C PHE A 166 -5.06 6.97 1.63
N ALA A 167 -5.70 7.68 2.57
CA ALA A 167 -6.72 8.67 2.23
C ALA A 167 -6.14 9.87 1.47
N VAL A 168 -4.94 10.34 1.84
CA VAL A 168 -4.24 11.42 1.13
C VAL A 168 -3.87 10.97 -0.28
N LEU A 169 -3.27 9.79 -0.43
CA LEU A 169 -2.90 9.19 -1.72
C LEU A 169 -4.12 9.01 -2.63
N MET A 170 -5.23 8.53 -2.08
CA MET A 170 -6.48 8.36 -2.83
C MET A 170 -7.02 9.66 -3.41
N LEU A 171 -6.87 10.79 -2.70
CA LEU A 171 -7.19 12.10 -3.25
C LEU A 171 -6.18 12.53 -4.32
N GLN A 172 -4.89 12.28 -4.09
CA GLN A 172 -3.85 12.60 -5.08
C GLN A 172 -4.08 11.87 -6.40
N ASP A 173 -4.46 10.60 -6.36
CA ASP A 173 -4.82 9.83 -7.55
C ASP A 173 -6.04 10.43 -8.27
N LEU A 174 -7.04 10.88 -7.52
CA LEU A 174 -8.20 11.58 -8.09
C LEU A 174 -7.81 12.96 -8.67
N ALA A 175 -6.85 13.65 -8.07
CA ALA A 175 -6.38 14.97 -8.50
C ALA A 175 -5.60 14.92 -9.83
N VAL A 176 -5.08 13.76 -10.23
CA VAL A 176 -4.42 13.59 -11.54
C VAL A 176 -5.34 13.99 -12.68
N VAL A 177 -6.64 13.72 -12.57
CA VAL A 177 -7.66 14.04 -13.57
C VAL A 177 -7.71 15.55 -13.87
N PRO A 178 -8.03 16.43 -12.90
CA PRO A 178 -8.06 17.87 -13.13
C PRO A 178 -6.68 18.42 -13.53
N ILE A 179 -5.58 17.83 -13.08
CA ILE A 179 -4.23 18.24 -13.47
C ILE A 179 -4.00 17.99 -14.97
N LEU A 180 -4.33 16.80 -15.48
CA LEU A 180 -4.19 16.48 -16.90
C LEU A 180 -5.07 17.39 -17.79
N ILE A 181 -6.29 17.68 -17.35
CA ILE A 181 -7.21 18.58 -18.04
C ILE A 181 -6.62 20.00 -18.11
N LEU A 182 -6.09 20.47 -16.99
CA LEU A 182 -5.48 21.79 -16.89
C LEU A 182 -4.28 21.94 -17.83
N ILE A 183 -3.40 20.93 -17.88
CA ILE A 183 -2.23 20.92 -18.75
C ILE A 183 -2.64 20.93 -20.22
N GLY A 184 -3.62 20.11 -20.61
CA GLY A 184 -4.15 20.10 -21.97
C GLY A 184 -4.74 21.47 -22.38
N ALA A 185 -5.40 22.16 -21.46
CA ALA A 185 -5.95 23.47 -21.69
C ALA A 185 -4.88 24.58 -21.81
N LEU A 186 -3.85 24.50 -20.96
CA LEU A 186 -2.74 25.46 -20.99
C LEU A 186 -1.85 25.28 -22.23
N GLY A 187 -1.60 24.03 -22.63
CA GLY A 187 -0.75 23.70 -23.78
C GLY A 187 -1.36 24.08 -25.14
N ASN A 188 -2.69 24.18 -25.24
CA ASN A 188 -3.38 24.56 -26.46
C ASN A 188 -3.53 26.08 -26.65
N ASN A 189 -3.02 26.88 -25.71
CA ASN A 189 -3.07 28.34 -25.79
C ASN A 189 -1.72 28.92 -26.22
N ASP A 190 -1.65 29.41 -27.44
CA ASP A 190 -0.49 30.11 -28.00
C ASP A 190 -0.31 31.51 -27.37
N GLY A 191 0.05 31.57 -26.09
CA GLY A 191 0.73 32.72 -25.47
C GLY A 191 0.07 34.11 -25.48
N GLY A 192 -1.17 34.25 -25.88
CA GLY A 192 -1.86 35.52 -25.89
C GLY A 192 -2.58 35.81 -24.59
N GLY A 193 -1.98 36.61 -23.70
CA GLY A 193 -2.55 37.44 -22.61
C GLY A 193 -3.84 37.05 -21.88
N SER A 194 -4.37 35.90 -22.12
CA SER A 194 -5.63 35.39 -21.54
C SER A 194 -5.44 35.02 -20.07
N ASN A 195 -6.40 35.32 -19.25
CA ASN A 195 -6.42 35.02 -17.84
C ASN A 195 -6.34 33.48 -17.64
N VAL A 196 -5.19 32.95 -17.18
CA VAL A 196 -4.92 31.53 -16.93
C VAL A 196 -6.04 30.91 -16.09
N ALA A 197 -6.58 31.64 -15.12
CA ALA A 197 -7.67 31.18 -14.28
C ALA A 197 -8.99 30.98 -15.07
N LEU A 198 -9.29 31.85 -16.02
CA LEU A 198 -10.48 31.73 -16.87
C LEU A 198 -10.35 30.53 -17.82
N ILE A 199 -9.18 30.35 -18.43
CA ILE A 199 -8.89 29.21 -19.29
C ILE A 199 -9.04 27.89 -18.50
N ALA A 200 -8.42 27.82 -17.33
CA ALA A 200 -8.53 26.68 -16.44
C ALA A 200 -9.99 26.38 -16.06
N LEU A 201 -10.77 27.40 -15.69
CA LEU A 201 -12.18 27.25 -15.33
C LEU A 201 -13.02 26.72 -16.50
N LEU A 202 -12.85 27.29 -17.69
CA LEU A 202 -13.59 26.87 -18.89
C LEU A 202 -13.20 25.44 -19.32
N ALA A 203 -11.92 25.11 -19.25
CA ALA A 203 -11.45 23.76 -19.55
C ALA A 203 -12.01 22.74 -18.55
N MET A 204 -11.97 23.04 -17.26
CA MET A 204 -12.56 22.20 -16.22
C MET A 204 -14.07 22.04 -16.40
N ALA A 205 -14.79 23.10 -16.76
CA ALA A 205 -16.22 23.03 -17.03
C ALA A 205 -16.53 22.14 -18.26
N LYS A 206 -15.80 22.33 -19.36
CA LYS A 206 -15.95 21.48 -20.57
C LYS A 206 -15.63 20.03 -20.27
N ALA A 207 -14.54 19.77 -19.55
CA ALA A 207 -14.15 18.42 -19.18
C ALA A 207 -15.16 17.77 -18.23
N ALA A 208 -15.68 18.51 -17.25
CA ALA A 208 -16.72 18.01 -16.35
C ALA A 208 -17.98 17.60 -17.13
N VAL A 209 -18.40 18.39 -18.12
CA VAL A 209 -19.53 18.04 -19.00
C VAL A 209 -19.22 16.79 -19.83
N ALA A 210 -18.03 16.71 -20.43
CA ALA A 210 -17.62 15.56 -21.23
C ALA A 210 -17.54 14.28 -20.37
N ILE A 211 -16.93 14.36 -19.19
CA ILE A 211 -16.84 13.25 -18.23
C ILE A 211 -18.25 12.81 -17.79
N ALA A 212 -19.12 13.75 -17.42
CA ALA A 212 -20.49 13.45 -17.04
C ALA A 212 -21.26 12.76 -18.17
N LEU A 213 -21.08 13.24 -19.41
CA LEU A 213 -21.73 12.62 -20.59
C LEU A 213 -21.21 11.21 -20.84
N ILE A 214 -19.89 11.01 -20.83
CA ILE A 214 -19.26 9.70 -21.00
C ILE A 214 -19.70 8.76 -19.89
N TYR A 215 -19.76 9.24 -18.65
CA TYR A 215 -20.20 8.45 -17.49
C TYR A 215 -21.66 8.05 -17.59
N LEU A 216 -22.57 8.97 -17.95
CA LEU A 216 -24.00 8.70 -18.08
C LEU A 216 -24.30 7.76 -19.26
N VAL A 217 -23.66 8.01 -20.43
CA VAL A 217 -23.85 7.17 -21.62
C VAL A 217 -23.15 5.83 -21.43
N GLY A 218 -21.91 5.84 -20.95
CA GLY A 218 -21.13 4.65 -20.67
C GLY A 218 -21.84 3.73 -19.67
N GLY A 219 -22.35 4.27 -18.56
CA GLY A 219 -23.13 3.51 -17.60
C GLY A 219 -24.39 2.86 -18.20
N LYS A 220 -25.08 3.55 -19.09
CA LYS A 220 -26.26 2.99 -19.79
C LYS A 220 -25.92 1.89 -20.82
N VAL A 221 -24.69 1.85 -21.30
CA VAL A 221 -24.22 0.83 -22.27
C VAL A 221 -23.47 -0.29 -21.57
N VAL A 222 -22.52 0.04 -20.70
CA VAL A 222 -21.63 -0.94 -20.06
C VAL A 222 -22.41 -1.86 -19.10
N HIS A 223 -23.25 -1.32 -18.23
CA HIS A 223 -24.01 -2.13 -17.26
C HIS A 223 -24.90 -3.20 -17.92
N PRO A 224 -25.81 -2.88 -18.88
CA PRO A 224 -26.62 -3.91 -19.52
C PRO A 224 -25.81 -4.86 -20.39
N LEU A 225 -24.70 -4.38 -21.00
CA LEU A 225 -23.81 -5.22 -21.79
C LEU A 225 -23.16 -6.31 -20.90
N PHE A 226 -22.61 -5.93 -19.77
CA PHE A 226 -22.03 -6.88 -18.82
C PHE A 226 -23.09 -7.84 -18.27
N ARG A 227 -24.29 -7.36 -17.91
CA ARG A 227 -25.39 -8.23 -17.45
C ARG A 227 -25.87 -9.23 -18.51
N ALA A 228 -25.92 -8.81 -19.77
CA ALA A 228 -26.34 -9.68 -20.86
C ALA A 228 -25.37 -10.84 -21.09
N PHE A 229 -24.07 -10.57 -21.00
CA PHE A 229 -23.02 -11.55 -21.30
C PHE A 229 -22.51 -12.31 -20.08
N ALA A 230 -22.61 -11.76 -18.86
CA ALA A 230 -22.25 -12.46 -17.62
C ALA A 230 -23.01 -13.76 -17.41
N ARG A 231 -24.21 -13.89 -17.99
CA ARG A 231 -25.00 -15.13 -17.96
C ARG A 231 -24.32 -16.33 -18.63
N HIS A 232 -23.40 -16.09 -19.55
CA HIS A 232 -22.74 -17.14 -20.33
C HIS A 232 -21.48 -17.68 -19.67
N ARG A 233 -21.00 -17.09 -18.56
CA ARG A 233 -19.82 -17.51 -17.76
C ARG A 233 -18.58 -17.87 -18.59
N GLN A 234 -18.38 -17.22 -19.73
CA GLN A 234 -17.20 -17.42 -20.59
C GLN A 234 -16.15 -16.35 -20.27
N PRO A 235 -14.99 -16.73 -19.72
CA PRO A 235 -13.93 -15.78 -19.35
C PRO A 235 -13.46 -14.91 -20.52
N ASP A 236 -13.37 -15.50 -21.71
CA ASP A 236 -12.87 -14.81 -22.91
C ASP A 236 -13.80 -13.65 -23.32
N VAL A 237 -15.14 -13.89 -23.26
CA VAL A 237 -16.14 -12.86 -23.57
C VAL A 237 -16.08 -11.74 -22.53
N PHE A 238 -15.90 -12.09 -21.26
CA PHE A 238 -15.83 -11.12 -20.18
C PHE A 238 -14.56 -10.26 -20.30
N MET A 239 -13.40 -10.85 -20.61
CA MET A 239 -12.17 -10.12 -20.88
C MET A 239 -12.31 -9.20 -22.09
N ALA A 240 -12.93 -9.69 -23.19
CA ALA A 240 -13.19 -8.86 -24.38
C ALA A 240 -14.06 -7.64 -24.05
N LEU A 241 -15.07 -7.78 -23.17
CA LEU A 241 -15.91 -6.67 -22.72
C LEU A 241 -15.13 -5.66 -21.85
N ILE A 242 -14.23 -6.14 -20.99
CA ILE A 242 -13.34 -5.25 -20.20
C ILE A 242 -12.47 -4.43 -21.15
N LEU A 243 -11.81 -5.09 -22.11
CA LEU A 243 -10.95 -4.41 -23.08
C LEU A 243 -11.73 -3.43 -23.95
N LEU A 244 -12.90 -3.85 -24.46
CA LEU A 244 -13.80 -3.01 -25.26
C LEU A 244 -14.24 -1.77 -24.47
N SER A 245 -14.62 -1.92 -23.21
CA SER A 245 -15.02 -0.81 -22.35
C SER A 245 -13.84 0.13 -22.10
N THR A 246 -12.67 -0.42 -21.78
CA THR A 246 -11.47 0.37 -21.48
C THR A 246 -11.01 1.15 -22.72
N PHE A 247 -10.77 0.49 -23.84
CA PHE A 247 -10.30 1.15 -25.05
C PHE A 247 -11.38 1.98 -25.73
N GLY A 248 -12.64 1.53 -25.70
CA GLY A 248 -13.75 2.28 -26.27
C GLY A 248 -14.00 3.61 -25.57
N ILE A 249 -14.00 3.63 -24.24
CA ILE A 249 -14.15 4.85 -23.46
C ILE A 249 -12.90 5.74 -23.57
N ALA A 250 -11.70 5.15 -23.61
CA ALA A 250 -10.47 5.89 -23.86
C ALA A 250 -10.50 6.60 -25.24
N ALA A 251 -10.94 5.90 -26.29
CA ALA A 251 -11.11 6.47 -27.63
C ALA A 251 -12.18 7.57 -27.66
N LEU A 252 -13.32 7.38 -27.00
CA LEU A 252 -14.38 8.41 -26.89
C LEU A 252 -13.86 9.66 -26.16
N SER A 253 -13.07 9.48 -25.10
CA SER A 253 -12.44 10.59 -24.38
C SER A 253 -11.49 11.37 -25.28
N HIS A 254 -10.69 10.68 -26.09
CA HIS A 254 -9.78 11.29 -27.06
C HIS A 254 -10.54 12.12 -28.13
N LEU A 255 -11.65 11.57 -28.65
CA LEU A 255 -12.52 12.29 -29.58
C LEU A 255 -13.17 13.53 -28.95
N ALA A 256 -13.40 13.50 -27.63
CA ALA A 256 -13.88 14.65 -26.87
C ALA A 256 -12.79 15.68 -26.53
N GLY A 257 -11.54 15.49 -27.00
CA GLY A 257 -10.40 16.36 -26.73
C GLY A 257 -9.76 16.16 -25.34
N LEU A 258 -10.05 15.04 -24.70
CA LEU A 258 -9.45 14.63 -23.42
C LEU A 258 -8.35 13.58 -23.65
N SER A 259 -7.51 13.32 -22.64
CA SER A 259 -6.49 12.29 -22.77
C SER A 259 -7.10 10.87 -22.76
N MET A 260 -6.50 9.93 -23.49
CA MET A 260 -6.89 8.52 -23.47
C MET A 260 -6.75 7.90 -22.06
N ALA A 261 -5.74 8.34 -21.32
CA ALA A 261 -5.50 7.92 -19.93
C ALA A 261 -6.68 8.27 -19.00
N LEU A 262 -7.25 9.46 -19.18
CA LEU A 262 -8.46 9.89 -18.46
C LEU A 262 -9.67 9.01 -18.83
N GLY A 263 -9.82 8.68 -20.10
CA GLY A 263 -10.88 7.79 -20.55
C GLY A 263 -10.79 6.40 -19.94
N ALA A 264 -9.58 5.83 -19.87
CA ALA A 264 -9.34 4.56 -19.21
C ALA A 264 -9.68 4.60 -17.70
N LEU A 265 -9.35 5.68 -17.01
CA LEU A 265 -9.73 5.89 -15.61
C LEU A 265 -11.25 5.95 -15.44
N ILE A 266 -11.98 6.65 -16.31
CA ILE A 266 -13.45 6.71 -16.30
C ILE A 266 -14.04 5.31 -16.55
N ALA A 267 -13.47 4.52 -17.47
CA ALA A 267 -13.88 3.14 -17.70
C ALA A 267 -13.72 2.28 -16.45
N GLY A 268 -12.60 2.40 -15.75
CA GLY A 268 -12.36 1.74 -14.47
C GLY A 268 -13.38 2.14 -13.41
N LEU A 269 -13.65 3.44 -13.26
CA LEU A 269 -14.64 3.96 -12.32
C LEU A 269 -16.06 3.47 -12.62
N LEU A 270 -16.46 3.41 -13.89
CA LEU A 270 -17.76 2.86 -14.32
C LEU A 270 -17.89 1.39 -13.93
N LEU A 271 -16.83 0.59 -14.11
CA LEU A 271 -16.84 -0.83 -13.74
C LEU A 271 -16.73 -1.03 -12.22
N ALA A 272 -16.09 -0.11 -11.49
CA ALA A 272 -16.02 -0.11 -10.03
C ALA A 272 -17.40 -0.05 -9.34
N GLU A 273 -18.39 0.58 -9.98
CA GLU A 273 -19.77 0.69 -9.48
C GLU A 273 -20.67 -0.48 -9.90
N THR A 274 -20.15 -1.42 -10.70
CA THR A 274 -20.91 -2.60 -11.12
C THR A 274 -20.81 -3.74 -10.11
N GLU A 275 -21.79 -4.63 -10.14
CA GLU A 275 -21.76 -5.91 -9.40
C GLU A 275 -20.60 -6.83 -9.85
N PHE A 276 -19.99 -6.55 -11.01
CA PHE A 276 -18.89 -7.34 -11.60
C PHE A 276 -17.49 -6.85 -11.21
N LYS A 277 -17.38 -5.81 -10.37
CA LYS A 277 -16.10 -5.22 -9.95
C LYS A 277 -15.05 -6.27 -9.57
N HIS A 278 -15.42 -7.21 -8.71
CA HIS A 278 -14.49 -8.22 -8.20
C HIS A 278 -13.99 -9.18 -9.29
N GLU A 279 -14.86 -9.56 -10.21
CA GLU A 279 -14.50 -10.43 -11.34
C GLU A 279 -13.59 -9.69 -12.34
N VAL A 280 -13.87 -8.40 -12.59
CA VAL A 280 -13.00 -7.54 -13.40
C VAL A 280 -11.62 -7.43 -12.76
N GLU A 281 -11.57 -7.18 -11.45
CA GLU A 281 -10.33 -7.06 -10.68
C GLU A 281 -9.49 -8.33 -10.79
N LEU A 282 -10.08 -9.51 -10.56
CA LEU A 282 -9.41 -10.81 -10.67
C LEU A 282 -8.85 -11.09 -12.07
N MET A 283 -9.59 -10.70 -13.12
CA MET A 283 -9.14 -10.91 -14.51
C MET A 283 -8.01 -9.98 -14.93
N VAL A 284 -8.00 -8.74 -14.44
CA VAL A 284 -6.99 -7.74 -14.84
C VAL A 284 -5.77 -7.76 -13.93
N GLU A 285 -5.88 -8.27 -12.71
CA GLU A 285 -4.78 -8.34 -11.73
C GLU A 285 -3.49 -8.98 -12.27
N PRO A 286 -3.52 -10.12 -13.03
CA PRO A 286 -2.30 -10.70 -13.61
C PRO A 286 -1.58 -9.76 -14.58
N PHE A 287 -2.31 -8.91 -15.28
CA PHE A 287 -1.76 -7.95 -16.24
C PHE A 287 -1.26 -6.67 -15.56
N LYS A 288 -1.80 -6.32 -14.39
CA LYS A 288 -1.42 -5.10 -13.64
C LYS A 288 0.08 -5.03 -13.42
N GLY A 289 0.66 -6.07 -12.85
CA GLY A 289 2.11 -6.11 -12.55
C GLY A 289 2.97 -6.03 -13.80
N LEU A 290 2.56 -6.72 -14.86
CA LEU A 290 3.30 -6.76 -16.13
C LEU A 290 3.26 -5.41 -16.85
N LEU A 291 2.07 -4.85 -17.05
CA LEU A 291 1.88 -3.59 -17.78
C LEU A 291 2.42 -2.39 -17.00
N MET A 292 2.26 -2.39 -15.69
CA MET A 292 2.89 -1.41 -14.82
C MET A 292 4.42 -1.51 -14.86
N GLY A 293 4.96 -2.74 -14.89
CA GLY A 293 6.39 -2.99 -15.09
C GLY A 293 6.89 -2.44 -16.41
N LEU A 294 6.15 -2.66 -17.51
CA LEU A 294 6.48 -2.11 -18.82
C LEU A 294 6.53 -0.58 -18.80
N PHE A 295 5.53 0.06 -18.22
CA PHE A 295 5.49 1.52 -18.07
C PHE A 295 6.71 2.04 -17.29
N PHE A 296 6.98 1.50 -16.10
CA PHE A 296 8.12 1.97 -15.30
C PHE A 296 9.47 1.66 -15.96
N MET A 297 9.59 0.55 -16.67
CA MET A 297 10.80 0.25 -17.43
C MET A 297 11.02 1.30 -18.53
N THR A 298 9.98 1.69 -19.27
CA THR A 298 10.06 2.72 -20.31
C THR A 298 10.41 4.09 -19.71
N VAL A 299 9.82 4.44 -18.59
CA VAL A 299 10.19 5.65 -17.84
C VAL A 299 11.67 5.61 -17.47
N GLY A 300 12.14 4.47 -16.93
CA GLY A 300 13.56 4.26 -16.62
C GLY A 300 14.47 4.44 -17.84
N MET A 301 14.06 3.93 -19.02
CA MET A 301 14.82 4.12 -20.27
C MET A 301 14.96 5.59 -20.66
N GLY A 302 14.00 6.43 -20.33
CA GLY A 302 14.06 7.89 -20.56
C GLY A 302 15.00 8.63 -19.60
N MET A 303 15.52 7.95 -18.57
CA MET A 303 16.37 8.57 -17.55
C MET A 303 17.85 8.46 -17.95
N ASP A 304 18.47 9.61 -18.16
CA ASP A 304 19.93 9.67 -18.39
C ASP A 304 20.68 9.70 -17.06
N ALA A 305 21.13 8.52 -16.61
CA ALA A 305 21.90 8.36 -15.37
C ALA A 305 23.23 9.17 -15.37
N LEU A 306 23.78 9.53 -16.55
CA LEU A 306 24.97 10.35 -16.62
C LEU A 306 24.69 11.80 -16.19
N GLN A 307 23.47 12.29 -16.32
CA GLN A 307 23.09 13.61 -15.79
C GLN A 307 23.24 13.70 -14.27
N VAL A 308 23.14 12.58 -13.54
CA VAL A 308 23.44 12.53 -12.10
C VAL A 308 24.90 12.94 -11.85
N LEU A 309 25.82 12.49 -12.72
CA LEU A 309 27.25 12.82 -12.60
C LEU A 309 27.55 14.25 -13.03
N HIS A 310 26.79 14.82 -13.97
CA HIS A 310 27.01 16.17 -14.48
C HIS A 310 26.44 17.26 -13.56
N ALA A 311 25.36 16.96 -12.81
CA ALA A 311 24.71 17.92 -11.93
C ALA A 311 24.30 17.30 -10.57
N PRO A 312 25.21 16.65 -9.83
CA PRO A 312 24.87 15.92 -8.61
C PRO A 312 24.30 16.83 -7.51
N LEU A 313 24.85 18.03 -7.39
CA LEU A 313 24.40 18.99 -6.39
C LEU A 313 23.00 19.50 -6.67
N TRP A 314 22.68 19.80 -7.94
CA TRP A 314 21.32 20.22 -8.31
C TRP A 314 20.29 19.13 -8.02
N LEU A 315 20.59 17.87 -8.38
CA LEU A 315 19.71 16.74 -8.12
C LEU A 315 19.51 16.48 -6.62
N ALA A 316 20.60 16.53 -5.85
CA ALA A 316 20.53 16.39 -4.40
C ALA A 316 19.68 17.50 -3.77
N CYS A 317 19.88 18.76 -4.19
CA CYS A 317 19.07 19.89 -3.74
C CYS A 317 17.61 19.77 -4.16
N ALA A 318 17.32 19.29 -5.40
CA ALA A 318 15.97 19.10 -5.89
C ALA A 318 15.22 18.02 -5.10
N VAL A 319 15.85 16.86 -4.86
CA VAL A 319 15.25 15.76 -4.08
C VAL A 319 15.07 16.17 -2.61
N LEU A 320 16.09 16.74 -2.00
CA LEU A 320 16.02 17.21 -0.62
C LEU A 320 14.98 18.33 -0.47
N GLY A 321 14.98 19.29 -1.40
CA GLY A 321 13.99 20.37 -1.46
C GLY A 321 12.58 19.84 -1.59
N LEU A 322 12.34 18.85 -2.46
CA LEU A 322 11.04 18.21 -2.62
C LEU A 322 10.56 17.59 -1.30
N VAL A 323 11.41 16.76 -0.67
CA VAL A 323 11.08 16.09 0.60
C VAL A 323 10.83 17.11 1.72
N LEU A 324 11.65 18.16 1.81
CA LEU A 324 11.52 19.19 2.84
C LEU A 324 10.25 20.05 2.62
N LEU A 325 10.00 20.53 1.39
CA LEU A 325 8.83 21.36 1.08
C LEU A 325 7.52 20.57 1.32
N LYS A 326 7.47 19.33 0.87
CA LYS A 326 6.31 18.46 1.17
C LYS A 326 6.22 18.14 2.65
N GLY A 327 7.34 17.84 3.29
CA GLY A 327 7.39 17.55 4.72
C GLY A 327 6.88 18.71 5.59
N LEU A 328 7.22 19.94 5.22
CA LEU A 328 6.75 21.16 5.87
C LEU A 328 5.23 21.32 5.85
N VAL A 329 4.58 20.81 4.82
CA VAL A 329 3.11 20.83 4.67
C VAL A 329 2.47 19.61 5.29
N VAL A 330 2.99 18.42 4.99
CA VAL A 330 2.37 17.13 5.36
C VAL A 330 2.41 16.91 6.88
N ALA A 331 3.54 17.21 7.55
CA ALA A 331 3.66 16.97 9.00
C ALA A 331 2.64 17.78 9.82
N PRO A 332 2.48 19.11 9.63
CA PRO A 332 1.45 19.87 10.33
C PRO A 332 0.03 19.40 10.01
N LEU A 333 -0.26 19.07 8.74
CA LEU A 333 -1.59 18.59 8.36
C LEU A 333 -1.94 17.25 9.01
N LEU A 334 -1.02 16.30 9.07
CA LEU A 334 -1.21 15.04 9.77
C LEU A 334 -1.35 15.24 11.28
N ARG A 335 -0.63 16.22 11.84
CA ARG A 335 -0.75 16.61 13.25
C ARG A 335 -2.13 17.20 13.56
N LEU A 336 -2.64 18.09 12.70
CA LEU A 336 -3.98 18.66 12.79
C LEU A 336 -5.06 17.59 12.61
N GLY A 337 -4.78 16.55 11.84
CA GLY A 337 -5.63 15.36 11.70
C GLY A 337 -5.66 14.44 12.93
N GLY A 338 -4.89 14.77 13.99
CA GLY A 338 -4.91 14.04 15.27
C GLY A 338 -3.77 13.05 15.48
N LEU A 339 -2.81 12.95 14.56
CA LEU A 339 -1.63 12.10 14.75
C LEU A 339 -0.61 12.78 15.68
N PRO A 340 0.11 12.04 16.54
CA PRO A 340 1.20 12.59 17.34
C PRO A 340 2.36 13.02 16.43
N TRP A 341 3.17 14.02 16.88
CA TRP A 341 4.25 14.59 16.06
C TRP A 341 5.21 13.56 15.47
N GLY A 342 5.60 12.54 16.24
CA GLY A 342 6.49 11.49 15.71
C GLY A 342 5.87 10.74 14.53
N ARG A 343 4.58 10.40 14.60
CA ARG A 343 3.86 9.74 13.50
C ARG A 343 3.55 10.70 12.35
N ALA A 344 3.36 11.99 12.65
CA ALA A 344 3.18 13.02 11.62
C ALA A 344 4.47 13.23 10.81
N LEU A 345 5.64 13.28 11.46
CA LEU A 345 6.95 13.34 10.80
C LEU A 345 7.25 12.06 10.02
N GLU A 346 6.92 10.89 10.56
CA GLU A 346 7.02 9.63 9.83
C GLU A 346 6.20 9.67 8.53
N GLY A 347 4.94 10.13 8.61
CA GLY A 347 4.07 10.28 7.44
C GLY A 347 4.57 11.31 6.44
N ALA A 348 5.17 12.39 6.93
CA ALA A 348 5.77 13.44 6.09
C ALA A 348 6.97 12.91 5.28
N LEU A 349 7.84 12.10 5.89
CA LEU A 349 8.95 11.44 5.19
C LEU A 349 8.45 10.35 4.23
N LEU A 350 7.40 9.62 4.60
CA LEU A 350 6.80 8.59 3.77
C LEU A 350 6.11 9.16 2.52
N LEU A 351 5.48 10.34 2.62
CA LEU A 351 4.79 11.03 1.53
C LEU A 351 5.63 12.12 0.85
N GLY A 352 6.90 12.27 1.23
CA GLY A 352 7.78 13.35 0.78
C GLY A 352 8.31 13.20 -0.64
N GLN A 353 8.25 12.02 -1.24
CA GLN A 353 8.73 11.74 -2.60
C GLN A 353 7.77 12.26 -3.67
N GLY A 354 8.23 12.30 -4.94
CA GLY A 354 7.37 12.48 -6.10
C GLY A 354 6.53 11.24 -6.39
N GLY A 355 5.42 11.42 -7.10
CA GLY A 355 4.54 10.33 -7.51
C GLY A 355 4.90 9.76 -8.89
N GLU A 356 4.43 8.54 -9.19
CA GLU A 356 4.56 7.91 -10.50
C GLU A 356 3.86 8.68 -11.62
N PHE A 357 2.80 9.40 -11.29
CA PHE A 357 2.10 10.24 -12.26
C PHE A 357 2.94 11.40 -12.78
N ALA A 358 3.98 11.80 -12.04
CA ALA A 358 4.88 12.84 -12.48
C ALA A 358 5.50 12.53 -13.85
N PHE A 359 5.80 11.27 -14.13
CA PHE A 359 6.37 10.86 -15.42
C PHE A 359 5.41 11.06 -16.58
N ILE A 360 4.14 10.73 -16.39
CA ILE A 360 3.08 10.91 -17.40
C ILE A 360 2.80 12.40 -17.61
N VAL A 361 2.62 13.12 -16.51
CA VAL A 361 2.20 14.52 -16.53
C VAL A 361 3.31 15.44 -17.05
N ILE A 362 4.57 15.22 -16.65
CA ILE A 362 5.72 15.98 -17.14
C ILE A 362 5.95 15.67 -18.63
N GLY A 363 5.84 14.38 -19.02
CA GLY A 363 5.92 14.00 -20.44
C GLY A 363 4.89 14.72 -21.29
N TYR A 364 3.63 14.77 -20.85
CA TYR A 364 2.55 15.47 -21.51
C TYR A 364 2.77 17.00 -21.55
N ALA A 365 3.23 17.59 -20.44
CA ALA A 365 3.54 19.02 -20.36
C ALA A 365 4.72 19.43 -21.27
N THR A 366 5.72 18.55 -21.40
CA THR A 366 6.85 18.75 -22.32
C THR A 366 6.40 18.65 -23.78
N ALA A 367 5.59 17.64 -24.11
CA ALA A 367 5.01 17.49 -25.46
C ALA A 367 4.13 18.68 -25.85
N SER A 368 3.40 19.24 -24.88
CA SER A 368 2.56 20.46 -25.03
C SER A 368 3.37 21.77 -24.94
N LYS A 369 4.71 21.72 -24.91
CA LYS A 369 5.61 22.89 -24.82
C LYS A 369 5.39 23.80 -23.61
N LEU A 370 4.73 23.33 -22.58
CA LEU A 370 4.56 24.05 -21.30
C LEU A 370 5.82 24.00 -20.44
N LEU A 371 6.57 22.89 -20.56
CA LEU A 371 7.87 22.70 -19.89
C LEU A 371 8.97 22.54 -20.92
N ASP A 372 10.11 23.16 -20.64
CA ASP A 372 11.33 22.90 -21.39
C ASP A 372 11.76 21.44 -21.24
N GLY A 373 12.16 20.80 -22.34
CA GLY A 373 12.52 19.38 -22.36
C GLY A 373 13.68 19.05 -21.43
N ALA A 374 14.69 19.95 -21.32
CA ALA A 374 15.82 19.73 -20.44
C ALA A 374 15.42 19.84 -18.95
N LEU A 375 14.52 20.74 -18.61
CA LEU A 375 13.97 20.84 -17.25
C LEU A 375 13.09 19.63 -16.95
N GLY A 376 12.20 19.23 -17.88
CA GLY A 376 11.35 18.05 -17.74
C GLY A 376 12.16 16.79 -17.45
N ALA A 377 13.24 16.53 -18.22
CA ALA A 377 14.13 15.40 -18.02
C ALA A 377 14.80 15.43 -16.63
N ARG A 378 15.32 16.59 -16.20
CA ARG A 378 15.91 16.76 -14.87
C ARG A 378 14.91 16.54 -13.73
N VAL A 379 13.69 17.03 -13.88
CA VAL A 379 12.64 16.82 -12.86
C VAL A 379 12.22 15.35 -12.80
N MET A 380 12.05 14.69 -13.95
CA MET A 380 11.77 13.24 -13.99
C MET A 380 12.87 12.45 -13.29
N LEU A 381 14.15 12.80 -13.51
CA LEU A 381 15.27 12.16 -12.83
C LEU A 381 15.24 12.41 -11.31
N ALA A 382 14.93 13.62 -10.86
CA ALA A 382 14.76 13.94 -9.44
C ALA A 382 13.60 13.16 -8.80
N VAL A 383 12.47 13.03 -9.50
CA VAL A 383 11.33 12.20 -9.05
C VAL A 383 11.75 10.74 -8.92
N GLY A 384 12.38 10.17 -9.95
CA GLY A 384 12.87 8.78 -9.91
C GLY A 384 13.83 8.56 -8.74
N LEU A 385 14.79 9.44 -8.56
CA LEU A 385 15.74 9.36 -7.43
C LEU A 385 15.04 9.47 -6.07
N SER A 386 14.01 10.34 -5.97
CA SER A 386 13.20 10.46 -4.75
C SER A 386 12.48 9.16 -4.40
N LEU A 387 11.98 8.42 -5.41
CA LEU A 387 11.37 7.11 -5.22
C LEU A 387 12.37 6.07 -4.69
N PHE A 388 13.61 6.06 -5.22
CA PHE A 388 14.67 5.16 -4.74
C PHE A 388 15.07 5.42 -3.29
N ILE A 389 15.05 6.67 -2.84
CA ILE A 389 15.41 7.05 -1.46
C ILE A 389 14.24 6.81 -0.49
N THR A 390 13.01 6.69 -0.96
CA THR A 390 11.81 6.54 -0.13
C THR A 390 11.88 5.41 0.91
N PRO A 391 12.38 4.19 0.61
CA PRO A 391 12.50 3.14 1.62
C PRO A 391 13.44 3.53 2.78
N LEU A 392 14.48 4.30 2.49
CA LEU A 392 15.40 4.85 3.52
C LEU A 392 14.70 5.91 4.37
N LEU A 393 13.98 6.85 3.72
CA LEU A 393 13.20 7.88 4.40
C LEU A 393 12.11 7.26 5.29
N ALA A 394 11.44 6.22 4.82
CA ALA A 394 10.44 5.48 5.59
C ALA A 394 11.04 4.82 6.84
N ARG A 395 12.25 4.23 6.75
CA ARG A 395 12.97 3.66 7.91
C ARG A 395 13.37 4.74 8.92
N ILE A 396 13.89 5.87 8.45
CA ILE A 396 14.24 7.02 9.30
C ILE A 396 12.98 7.56 9.99
N GLY A 397 11.90 7.77 9.22
CA GLY A 397 10.62 8.24 9.75
C GLY A 397 10.05 7.30 10.79
N HIS A 398 10.11 5.99 10.54
CA HIS A 398 9.68 4.98 11.50
C HIS A 398 10.48 5.04 12.81
N ALA A 399 11.80 5.16 12.72
CA ALA A 399 12.66 5.29 13.90
C ALA A 399 12.34 6.56 14.72
N ILE A 400 12.02 7.68 14.04
CA ILE A 400 11.57 8.92 14.70
C ILE A 400 10.20 8.69 15.37
N GLY A 401 9.27 8.06 14.66
CA GLY A 401 7.94 7.74 15.16
C GLY A 401 7.96 6.86 16.41
N GLU A 402 8.80 5.84 16.44
CA GLU A 402 8.97 4.94 17.59
C GLU A 402 9.63 5.66 18.79
N ARG A 403 10.66 6.46 18.57
CA ARG A 403 11.31 7.25 19.65
C ARG A 403 10.35 8.25 20.28
N SER A 404 9.55 8.91 19.45
CA SER A 404 8.56 9.89 19.93
C SER A 404 7.34 9.23 20.59
N ALA A 405 7.06 7.97 20.29
CA ALA A 405 6.01 7.19 20.98
C ALA A 405 6.51 6.65 22.34
N ALA A 406 7.82 6.66 22.57
CA ALA A 406 8.42 6.31 23.85
C ALA A 406 8.34 7.47 24.88
N GLU A 407 8.01 8.71 24.46
CA GLU A 407 7.61 9.75 25.39
C GLU A 407 6.19 9.44 25.95
N PRO A 408 6.00 9.51 27.25
CA PRO A 408 4.74 9.11 27.85
C PRO A 408 3.60 9.96 27.28
N GLN A 409 2.65 9.33 26.59
CA GLN A 409 1.35 9.94 26.32
C GLN A 409 0.67 10.18 27.66
N GLY A 410 0.89 11.38 28.20
CA GLY A 410 0.48 11.80 29.54
C GLY A 410 -1.03 11.98 29.75
N ALA A 411 -1.88 11.24 29.05
CA ALA A 411 -3.32 11.28 29.30
C ALA A 411 -4.00 9.89 29.35
N ALA A 412 -3.30 8.81 28.90
CA ALA A 412 -3.84 7.44 29.03
C ALA A 412 -3.01 6.57 30.00
N ALA A 413 -1.96 7.10 30.59
CA ALA A 413 -1.05 6.40 31.50
C ALA A 413 -1.30 6.71 32.99
N HIS A 414 -2.33 7.47 33.32
CA HIS A 414 -2.85 7.51 34.69
C HIS A 414 -3.91 6.42 34.87
N LEU A 415 -3.52 5.18 34.63
CA LEU A 415 -3.98 4.10 35.49
C LEU A 415 -3.48 4.52 36.86
N ALA A 416 -4.42 4.79 37.80
CA ALA A 416 -4.02 5.03 39.15
C ALA A 416 -3.10 3.88 39.57
N ASP A 417 -1.90 4.16 40.07
CA ASP A 417 -0.95 3.12 40.50
C ASP A 417 -1.62 2.11 41.44
N ASN A 418 -2.67 2.52 42.15
CA ASN A 418 -3.52 1.68 43.01
C ASN A 418 -4.32 0.61 42.26
N GLU A 419 -4.75 0.83 41.01
CA GLU A 419 -5.49 -0.18 40.23
C GLU A 419 -4.56 -1.23 39.60
N LEU A 420 -3.31 -0.83 39.27
CA LEU A 420 -2.27 -1.73 38.80
C LEU A 420 -1.67 -2.57 39.95
N GLU A 421 -1.50 -2.01 41.12
CA GLU A 421 -1.12 -2.80 42.32
C GLU A 421 -2.19 -3.81 42.72
N ALA A 422 -3.48 -3.50 42.51
CA ALA A 422 -4.56 -4.44 42.68
C ALA A 422 -4.55 -5.61 41.65
N ALA A 423 -3.70 -5.57 40.62
CA ALA A 423 -3.59 -6.62 39.60
C ALA A 423 -2.69 -7.80 40.02
N ARG A 424 -2.03 -7.76 41.18
CA ARG A 424 -1.21 -8.85 41.72
C ARG A 424 -1.99 -10.17 41.83
N GLY A 425 -1.36 -11.27 41.40
CA GLY A 425 -1.94 -12.61 41.50
C GLY A 425 -3.15 -12.84 40.59
N ARG A 426 -3.40 -12.00 39.58
CA ARG A 426 -4.49 -12.13 38.60
C ARG A 426 -4.01 -12.77 37.30
N VAL A 427 -4.93 -13.44 36.61
CA VAL A 427 -4.67 -13.91 35.25
C VAL A 427 -4.54 -12.71 34.31
N ILE A 428 -3.48 -12.65 33.52
CA ILE A 428 -3.24 -11.58 32.56
C ILE A 428 -3.72 -12.04 31.16
N ILE A 429 -4.66 -11.30 30.56
CA ILE A 429 -5.17 -11.56 29.21
C ILE A 429 -4.56 -10.53 28.26
N ALA A 430 -3.75 -10.99 27.32
CA ALA A 430 -3.11 -10.16 26.29
C ALA A 430 -3.88 -10.24 24.98
N GLY A 431 -4.65 -9.18 24.67
CA GLY A 431 -5.67 -9.10 23.63
C GLY A 431 -7.06 -9.33 24.22
N PHE A 432 -7.98 -8.36 23.99
CA PHE A 432 -9.34 -8.45 24.55
C PHE A 432 -10.42 -8.40 23.47
N GLY A 433 -10.10 -9.01 22.32
CA GLY A 433 -11.03 -9.30 21.25
C GLY A 433 -12.04 -10.40 21.64
N ARG A 434 -12.71 -11.02 20.66
CA ARG A 434 -13.77 -12.03 20.88
C ARG A 434 -13.35 -13.17 21.81
N VAL A 435 -12.15 -13.73 21.60
CA VAL A 435 -11.63 -14.86 22.39
C VAL A 435 -11.30 -14.41 23.82
N GLY A 436 -10.63 -13.26 23.98
CA GLY A 436 -10.29 -12.70 25.28
C GLY A 436 -11.52 -12.38 26.12
N GLN A 437 -12.57 -11.81 25.51
CA GLN A 437 -13.84 -11.54 26.17
C GLN A 437 -14.58 -12.82 26.59
N GLN A 438 -14.56 -13.86 25.75
CA GLN A 438 -15.16 -15.15 26.11
C GLN A 438 -14.42 -15.82 27.27
N LEU A 439 -13.09 -15.79 27.26
CA LEU A 439 -12.27 -16.27 28.38
C LEU A 439 -12.58 -15.49 29.67
N ALA A 440 -12.65 -14.17 29.58
CA ALA A 440 -12.96 -13.30 30.71
C ALA A 440 -14.33 -13.63 31.34
N LYS A 441 -15.36 -13.90 30.51
CA LYS A 441 -16.68 -14.34 31.01
C LYS A 441 -16.59 -15.65 31.82
N LEU A 442 -15.82 -16.62 31.32
CA LEU A 442 -15.64 -17.89 32.01
C LEU A 442 -14.86 -17.71 33.33
N LEU A 443 -13.78 -16.91 33.32
CA LEU A 443 -13.01 -16.61 34.54
C LEU A 443 -13.89 -15.90 35.59
N THR A 444 -14.68 -14.92 35.15
CA THR A 444 -15.63 -14.22 36.03
C THR A 444 -16.67 -15.17 36.62
N ALA A 445 -17.23 -16.05 35.80
CA ALA A 445 -18.21 -17.04 36.27
C ALA A 445 -17.65 -18.01 37.33
N GLN A 446 -16.33 -18.28 37.28
CA GLN A 446 -15.62 -19.11 38.25
C GLN A 446 -14.98 -18.32 39.41
N GLY A 447 -15.20 -17.00 39.47
CA GLY A 447 -14.64 -16.12 40.51
C GLY A 447 -13.11 -15.96 40.40
N ILE A 448 -12.52 -16.24 39.25
CA ILE A 448 -11.06 -16.11 39.01
C ILE A 448 -10.78 -14.66 38.57
N PRO A 449 -10.01 -13.90 39.35
CA PRO A 449 -9.71 -12.51 39.00
C PRO A 449 -8.74 -12.44 37.81
N TYR A 450 -8.99 -11.50 36.90
CA TYR A 450 -8.15 -11.25 35.74
C TYR A 450 -7.91 -9.76 35.52
N VAL A 451 -6.92 -9.47 34.70
CA VAL A 451 -6.66 -8.15 34.11
C VAL A 451 -6.40 -8.32 32.62
N ALA A 452 -6.94 -7.44 31.81
CA ALA A 452 -6.79 -7.56 30.36
C ALA A 452 -6.14 -6.31 29.74
N PHE A 453 -5.36 -6.53 28.68
CA PHE A 453 -4.73 -5.48 27.89
C PHE A 453 -5.19 -5.57 26.43
N GLU A 454 -5.58 -4.40 25.88
CA GLU A 454 -6.03 -4.28 24.49
C GLU A 454 -5.42 -3.03 23.85
N ASN A 455 -5.13 -3.10 22.56
CA ASN A 455 -4.55 -2.01 21.77
C ASN A 455 -5.60 -1.13 21.09
N ASP A 456 -6.86 -1.54 21.05
CA ASP A 456 -7.96 -0.73 20.54
C ASP A 456 -8.52 0.16 21.63
N ALA A 457 -8.15 1.45 21.58
CA ALA A 457 -8.59 2.44 22.58
C ALA A 457 -10.11 2.63 22.64
N LYS A 458 -10.84 2.42 21.52
CA LYS A 458 -12.31 2.51 21.51
C LYS A 458 -12.93 1.34 22.22
N LEU A 459 -12.45 0.14 21.95
CA LEU A 459 -12.90 -1.09 22.59
C LEU A 459 -12.61 -1.03 24.10
N VAL A 460 -11.42 -0.57 24.48
CA VAL A 460 -11.05 -0.37 25.90
C VAL A 460 -12.01 0.61 26.57
N SER A 461 -12.28 1.77 25.96
CA SER A 461 -13.18 2.77 26.54
C SER A 461 -14.62 2.25 26.75
N GLN A 462 -15.13 1.46 25.81
CA GLN A 462 -16.45 0.84 25.90
C GLN A 462 -16.51 -0.19 27.02
N LEU A 463 -15.57 -1.12 27.06
CA LEU A 463 -15.55 -2.22 28.01
C LEU A 463 -15.21 -1.75 29.44
N HIS A 464 -14.37 -0.73 29.55
CA HIS A 464 -14.08 -0.11 30.86
C HIS A 464 -15.29 0.61 31.43
N ALA A 465 -16.11 1.27 30.58
CA ALA A 465 -17.38 1.85 30.98
C ALA A 465 -18.39 0.80 31.46
N ASP A 466 -18.30 -0.43 30.91
CA ASP A 466 -19.10 -1.58 31.33
C ASP A 466 -18.54 -2.27 32.61
N GLY A 467 -17.48 -1.71 33.22
CA GLY A 467 -16.87 -2.22 34.45
C GLY A 467 -15.89 -3.38 34.27
N ALA A 468 -15.49 -3.71 33.04
CA ALA A 468 -14.49 -4.76 32.79
C ALA A 468 -13.07 -4.24 33.16
N PRO A 469 -12.20 -5.05 33.82
CA PRO A 469 -10.82 -4.68 34.15
C PRO A 469 -9.91 -4.75 32.92
N VAL A 470 -10.18 -3.90 31.94
CA VAL A 470 -9.49 -3.83 30.65
C VAL A 470 -8.74 -2.52 30.55
N PHE A 471 -7.47 -2.61 30.20
CA PHE A 471 -6.57 -1.47 30.13
C PHE A 471 -5.97 -1.32 28.74
N PHE A 472 -5.77 -0.08 28.33
CA PHE A 472 -5.10 0.20 27.07
C PHE A 472 -3.60 -0.07 27.18
N GLY A 473 -3.09 -0.97 26.36
CA GLY A 473 -1.66 -1.26 26.31
C GLY A 473 -1.30 -2.45 25.45
N ASN A 474 -0.06 -2.44 24.99
CA ASN A 474 0.50 -3.58 24.25
C ASN A 474 1.18 -4.54 25.23
N ALA A 475 0.53 -5.67 25.50
CA ALA A 475 1.07 -6.72 26.35
C ALA A 475 2.33 -7.44 25.79
N ALA A 476 2.74 -7.14 24.54
CA ALA A 476 4.04 -7.54 24.03
C ALA A 476 5.21 -6.72 24.62
N ARG A 477 4.93 -5.63 25.35
CA ARG A 477 5.94 -4.79 25.99
C ARG A 477 6.20 -5.26 27.42
N PRO A 478 7.43 -5.72 27.73
CA PRO A 478 7.78 -6.19 29.06
C PRO A 478 7.59 -5.16 30.18
N GLU A 479 7.78 -3.87 29.87
CA GLU A 479 7.60 -2.78 30.81
C GLU A 479 6.19 -2.71 31.40
N LEU A 480 5.18 -2.98 30.56
CA LEU A 480 3.78 -3.01 31.00
C LEU A 480 3.52 -4.20 31.91
N LEU A 481 4.06 -5.36 31.56
CA LEU A 481 3.91 -6.59 32.33
C LEU A 481 4.61 -6.52 33.69
N ARG A 482 5.75 -5.83 33.80
CA ARG A 482 6.40 -5.56 35.11
C ARG A 482 5.51 -4.73 36.04
N ARG A 483 4.83 -3.71 35.49
CA ARG A 483 3.95 -2.83 36.29
C ARG A 483 2.73 -3.55 36.86
N VAL A 484 2.30 -4.65 36.25
CA VAL A 484 1.19 -5.50 36.73
C VAL A 484 1.68 -6.76 37.46
N HIS A 485 2.95 -6.80 37.85
CA HIS A 485 3.56 -7.93 38.56
C HIS A 485 3.31 -9.26 37.85
N ALA A 486 3.67 -9.34 36.55
CA ALA A 486 3.47 -10.54 35.75
C ALA A 486 4.26 -11.76 36.26
N ASP A 487 5.30 -11.55 37.05
CA ASP A 487 6.06 -12.58 37.78
C ASP A 487 5.21 -13.28 38.86
N GLU A 488 4.23 -12.60 39.43
CA GLU A 488 3.29 -13.16 40.41
C GLU A 488 1.98 -13.67 39.78
N ALA A 489 1.80 -13.48 38.47
CA ALA A 489 0.60 -13.90 37.77
C ALA A 489 0.51 -15.43 37.66
N PRO A 490 -0.63 -16.05 38.00
CA PRO A 490 -0.81 -17.49 37.84
C PRO A 490 -0.74 -17.94 36.39
N ALA A 491 -1.10 -17.05 35.45
CA ALA A 491 -1.03 -17.31 34.02
C ALA A 491 -1.05 -16.03 33.20
N ILE A 492 -0.39 -16.04 32.04
CA ILE A 492 -0.54 -15.06 30.97
C ILE A 492 -1.16 -15.77 29.76
N VAL A 493 -2.26 -15.24 29.24
CA VAL A 493 -2.99 -15.80 28.10
C VAL A 493 -2.94 -14.86 26.93
N LEU A 494 -2.31 -15.29 25.83
CA LEU A 494 -2.22 -14.52 24.59
C LEU A 494 -3.36 -14.90 23.65
N THR A 495 -4.30 -13.96 23.43
CA THR A 495 -5.46 -14.15 22.55
C THR A 495 -5.42 -13.25 21.30
N MET A 496 -4.25 -12.67 21.01
CA MET A 496 -4.03 -11.79 19.87
C MET A 496 -4.22 -12.52 18.54
N ASP A 497 -4.87 -11.85 17.56
CA ASP A 497 -5.09 -12.42 16.22
C ASP A 497 -3.83 -12.40 15.33
N HIS A 498 -2.88 -11.50 15.61
CA HIS A 498 -1.74 -11.24 14.73
C HIS A 498 -0.55 -12.15 15.03
N PRO A 499 -0.16 -13.09 14.11
CA PRO A 499 0.85 -14.11 14.40
C PRO A 499 2.23 -13.55 14.79
N ALA A 500 2.69 -12.48 14.11
CA ALA A 500 3.99 -11.90 14.41
C ALA A 500 4.02 -11.19 15.76
N SER A 501 2.94 -10.50 16.13
CA SER A 501 2.81 -9.84 17.45
C SER A 501 2.74 -10.86 18.58
N ALA A 502 1.99 -11.96 18.41
CA ALA A 502 1.91 -13.03 19.37
C ALA A 502 3.29 -13.71 19.58
N LEU A 503 4.02 -13.99 18.50
CA LEU A 503 5.36 -14.56 18.58
C LEU A 503 6.36 -13.65 19.29
N GLN A 504 6.31 -12.34 18.99
CA GLN A 504 7.13 -11.33 19.66
C GLN A 504 6.81 -11.24 21.15
N ALA A 505 5.51 -11.27 21.51
CA ALA A 505 5.05 -11.24 22.89
C ALA A 505 5.56 -12.47 23.66
N VAL A 506 5.41 -13.70 23.11
CA VAL A 506 5.92 -14.93 23.73
C VAL A 506 7.41 -14.84 24.00
N ARG A 507 8.21 -14.41 23.02
CA ARG A 507 9.67 -14.26 23.19
C ARG A 507 10.03 -13.21 24.25
N GLY A 508 9.33 -12.08 24.27
CA GLY A 508 9.54 -11.02 25.25
C GLY A 508 9.20 -11.47 26.65
N ILE A 509 8.04 -12.09 26.83
CA ILE A 509 7.56 -12.59 28.12
C ILE A 509 8.50 -13.70 28.65
N ARG A 510 8.85 -14.68 27.83
CA ARG A 510 9.68 -15.80 28.26
C ARG A 510 11.11 -15.38 28.64
N ARG A 511 11.65 -14.36 27.96
CA ARG A 511 12.97 -13.82 28.31
C ARG A 511 12.99 -13.13 29.68
N GLU A 512 11.88 -12.50 30.05
CA GLU A 512 11.80 -11.67 31.25
C GLU A 512 11.14 -12.38 32.43
N PHE A 513 10.15 -13.23 32.13
CA PHE A 513 9.39 -14.01 33.11
C PHE A 513 9.49 -15.52 32.76
N PRO A 514 10.64 -16.18 33.04
CA PRO A 514 10.91 -17.53 32.56
C PRO A 514 9.95 -18.59 33.16
N ASP A 515 9.42 -18.38 34.36
CA ASP A 515 8.65 -19.36 35.12
C ASP A 515 7.13 -19.22 34.98
N VAL A 516 6.63 -18.08 34.41
CA VAL A 516 5.20 -17.83 34.30
C VAL A 516 4.53 -18.83 33.35
N GLN A 517 3.34 -19.30 33.69
CA GLN A 517 2.53 -20.14 32.81
C GLN A 517 2.00 -19.32 31.63
N LEU A 518 2.41 -19.66 30.41
CA LEU A 518 2.11 -18.91 29.20
C LEU A 518 1.27 -19.74 28.24
N TYR A 519 0.02 -19.34 28.09
CA TYR A 519 -0.95 -19.91 27.16
C TYR A 519 -1.06 -19.04 25.93
N ALA A 520 -1.12 -19.64 24.76
CA ALA A 520 -1.22 -18.87 23.52
C ALA A 520 -2.22 -19.50 22.56
N ARG A 521 -3.08 -18.67 21.98
CA ARG A 521 -3.89 -19.02 20.81
C ARG A 521 -3.01 -18.95 19.57
N SER A 522 -3.14 -19.92 18.67
CA SER A 522 -2.54 -19.86 17.35
C SER A 522 -3.60 -19.98 16.26
N ARG A 523 -3.31 -19.41 15.09
CA ARG A 523 -4.20 -19.48 13.95
C ARG A 523 -4.19 -20.85 13.29
N ASP A 524 -3.00 -21.40 13.11
CA ASP A 524 -2.76 -22.65 12.40
C ASP A 524 -1.61 -23.44 13.05
N GLU A 525 -1.34 -24.61 12.54
CA GLU A 525 -0.31 -25.51 13.03
C GLU A 525 1.10 -24.93 12.93
N LYS A 526 1.42 -24.24 11.82
CA LYS A 526 2.74 -23.62 11.62
C LYS A 526 2.99 -22.53 12.66
N HIS A 527 1.98 -21.73 12.96
CA HIS A 527 2.04 -20.71 14.00
C HIS A 527 2.12 -21.35 15.40
N ALA A 528 1.38 -22.45 15.64
CA ALA A 528 1.45 -23.18 16.89
C ALA A 528 2.87 -23.67 17.19
N ARG A 529 3.53 -24.31 16.21
CA ARG A 529 4.92 -24.74 16.31
C ARG A 529 5.87 -23.57 16.61
N ALA A 530 5.67 -22.42 15.98
CA ALA A 530 6.51 -21.22 16.21
C ALA A 530 6.35 -20.68 17.64
N LEU A 531 5.11 -20.62 18.18
CA LEU A 531 4.84 -20.16 19.55
C LEU A 531 5.36 -21.14 20.60
N LYS A 532 5.23 -22.44 20.37
CA LYS A 532 5.75 -23.49 21.26
C LYS A 532 7.27 -23.43 21.35
N ARG A 533 7.96 -23.26 20.21
CA ARG A 533 9.41 -23.05 20.16
C ARG A 533 9.86 -21.78 20.86
N ALA A 534 9.05 -20.72 20.78
CA ALA A 534 9.34 -19.44 21.45
C ALA A 534 9.19 -19.53 22.98
N GLY A 535 8.58 -20.60 23.50
CA GLY A 535 8.49 -20.86 24.93
C GLY A 535 7.09 -20.82 25.53
N ALA A 536 6.02 -20.83 24.72
CA ALA A 536 4.66 -21.00 25.25
C ALA A 536 4.49 -22.40 25.87
N ASN A 537 3.85 -22.47 27.05
CA ASN A 537 3.59 -23.74 27.75
C ASN A 537 2.52 -24.54 27.00
N VAL A 538 1.41 -23.89 26.69
CA VAL A 538 0.30 -24.48 25.95
C VAL A 538 -0.03 -23.61 24.78
N VAL A 539 -0.24 -24.22 23.61
CA VAL A 539 -0.69 -23.52 22.39
C VAL A 539 -1.92 -24.20 21.86
N VAL A 540 -2.98 -23.44 21.65
CA VAL A 540 -4.28 -23.92 21.14
C VAL A 540 -4.46 -23.44 19.70
N PRO A 541 -4.42 -24.33 18.71
CA PRO A 541 -4.68 -23.98 17.31
C PRO A 541 -6.17 -23.88 17.05
N GLU A 542 -6.62 -22.68 16.65
CA GLU A 542 -8.04 -22.40 16.39
C GLU A 542 -8.63 -23.29 15.29
N THR A 543 -7.89 -23.47 14.19
CA THR A 543 -8.33 -24.29 13.07
C THR A 543 -8.47 -25.78 13.45
N LEU A 544 -7.57 -26.30 14.26
CA LEU A 544 -7.65 -27.69 14.70
C LEU A 544 -8.86 -27.91 15.61
N GLU A 545 -9.02 -27.09 16.65
CA GLU A 545 -10.13 -27.24 17.60
C GLU A 545 -11.49 -27.09 16.92
N ALA A 546 -11.64 -26.11 16.01
CA ALA A 546 -12.86 -25.95 15.22
C ALA A 546 -13.12 -27.16 14.31
N SER A 547 -12.07 -27.73 13.72
CA SER A 547 -12.18 -28.92 12.87
C SER A 547 -12.55 -30.16 13.68
N LEU A 548 -11.94 -30.35 14.85
CA LEU A 548 -12.26 -31.47 15.75
C LEU A 548 -13.70 -31.39 16.24
N GLN A 549 -14.17 -30.20 16.61
CA GLN A 549 -15.56 -30.02 17.02
C GLN A 549 -16.55 -30.27 15.89
N LEU A 550 -16.25 -29.79 14.67
CA LEU A 550 -17.07 -30.09 13.50
C LEU A 550 -17.09 -31.60 13.20
N SER A 551 -15.93 -32.26 13.31
CA SER A 551 -15.82 -33.71 13.11
C SER A 551 -16.63 -34.49 14.14
N ALA A 552 -16.63 -34.03 15.40
CA ALA A 552 -17.45 -34.63 16.45
C ALA A 552 -18.95 -34.61 16.06
N PHE A 553 -19.50 -33.47 15.70
CA PHE A 553 -20.89 -33.35 15.27
C PHE A 553 -21.22 -34.23 14.05
N VAL A 554 -20.29 -34.35 13.10
CA VAL A 554 -20.51 -35.22 11.93
C VAL A 554 -20.52 -36.70 12.35
N LEU A 555 -19.59 -37.15 13.19
CA LEU A 555 -19.51 -38.51 13.64
C LEU A 555 -20.74 -38.92 14.47
N GLU A 556 -21.20 -38.04 15.38
CA GLU A 556 -22.46 -38.22 16.10
C GLU A 556 -23.67 -38.30 15.15
N GLY A 557 -23.74 -37.39 14.16
CA GLY A 557 -24.79 -37.38 13.14
C GLY A 557 -24.80 -38.64 12.28
N MET A 558 -23.66 -39.33 12.16
CA MET A 558 -23.55 -40.63 11.49
C MET A 558 -23.88 -41.82 12.41
N GLY A 559 -24.23 -41.56 13.68
CA GLY A 559 -24.73 -42.58 14.63
C GLY A 559 -23.65 -43.19 15.52
N LEU A 560 -22.46 -42.60 15.62
CA LEU A 560 -21.47 -43.03 16.61
C LEU A 560 -21.90 -42.57 18.01
N ASP A 561 -21.58 -43.37 19.02
CA ASP A 561 -21.86 -43.02 20.43
C ASP A 561 -21.00 -41.82 20.87
N GLU A 562 -21.58 -40.90 21.65
CA GLU A 562 -20.94 -39.66 22.12
C GLU A 562 -19.59 -39.92 22.80
N ARG A 563 -19.51 -40.96 23.65
CA ARG A 563 -18.27 -41.36 24.34
C ARG A 563 -17.16 -41.81 23.37
N MET A 564 -17.57 -42.54 22.32
CA MET A 564 -16.61 -42.96 21.28
C MET A 564 -16.10 -41.78 20.48
N VAL A 565 -16.96 -40.80 20.19
CA VAL A 565 -16.58 -39.56 19.50
C VAL A 565 -15.63 -38.74 20.34
N ASP A 566 -15.90 -38.55 21.64
CA ASP A 566 -15.02 -37.87 22.59
C ASP A 566 -13.64 -38.54 22.63
N ASP A 567 -13.58 -39.87 22.73
CA ASP A 567 -12.31 -40.61 22.72
C ASP A 567 -11.51 -40.46 21.42
N ILE A 568 -12.18 -40.29 20.28
CA ILE A 568 -11.53 -40.05 18.99
C ILE A 568 -10.95 -38.63 18.97
N VAL A 569 -11.75 -37.63 19.35
CA VAL A 569 -11.37 -36.24 19.37
C VAL A 569 -10.21 -35.99 20.34
N ASP A 570 -10.27 -36.56 21.53
CA ASP A 570 -9.21 -36.42 22.54
C ASP A 570 -7.90 -37.07 22.08
N ARG A 571 -7.96 -38.25 21.44
CA ARG A 571 -6.76 -38.87 20.87
C ARG A 571 -6.10 -38.02 19.79
N GLU A 572 -6.86 -37.40 18.92
CA GLU A 572 -6.33 -36.49 17.87
C GLU A 572 -5.72 -35.21 18.49
N ARG A 573 -6.37 -34.68 19.54
CA ARG A 573 -5.86 -33.54 20.31
C ARG A 573 -4.54 -33.86 21.00
N ASP A 574 -4.46 -35.01 21.65
CA ASP A 574 -3.27 -35.48 22.35
C ASP A 574 -2.12 -35.79 21.38
N ALA A 575 -2.43 -36.42 20.24
CA ALA A 575 -1.44 -36.70 19.20
C ALA A 575 -0.82 -35.39 18.65
N PHE A 576 -1.66 -34.37 18.45
CA PHE A 576 -1.18 -33.07 18.02
C PHE A 576 -0.31 -32.37 19.09
N ALA A 577 -0.73 -32.42 20.35
CA ALA A 577 0.03 -31.86 21.47
C ALA A 577 1.41 -32.54 21.61
N ALA A 578 1.46 -33.87 21.51
CA ALA A 578 2.71 -34.65 21.53
C ALA A 578 3.64 -34.28 20.36
N ALA A 579 3.10 -34.08 19.15
CA ALA A 579 3.88 -33.64 17.98
C ALA A 579 4.48 -32.25 18.15
N LEU A 580 3.77 -31.31 18.86
CA LEU A 580 4.30 -30.00 19.20
C LEU A 580 5.44 -30.08 20.24
N ASP A 581 5.35 -30.96 21.21
CA ASP A 581 6.36 -31.13 22.26
C ASP A 581 7.63 -31.80 21.71
N ASP A 582 7.51 -32.80 20.83
CA ASP A 582 8.64 -33.44 20.13
C ASP A 582 9.43 -32.44 19.27
N ALA A 583 8.75 -31.51 18.61
CA ALA A 583 9.39 -30.46 17.83
C ALA A 583 10.24 -29.51 18.69
N ARG A 584 9.92 -29.38 19.99
CA ARG A 584 10.67 -28.57 20.95
C ARG A 584 11.91 -29.27 21.47
N SER A 585 11.84 -30.58 21.69
CA SER A 585 12.94 -31.40 22.22
C SER A 585 14.09 -31.56 21.21
N ARG A 586 13.77 -31.79 19.94
CA ARG A 586 14.79 -31.97 18.88
C ARG A 586 15.66 -30.71 18.67
N GLU A 587 15.10 -29.51 18.81
CA GLU A 587 15.88 -28.26 18.70
C GLU A 587 16.68 -27.90 19.95
N ARG A 588 16.33 -28.41 21.14
CA ARG A 588 17.19 -28.31 22.33
C ARG A 588 18.44 -29.13 22.16
N ASP A 589 18.30 -30.35 21.69
CA ASP A 589 19.42 -31.25 21.46
C ASP A 589 20.37 -30.74 20.36
N GLU A 590 19.84 -30.07 19.33
CA GLU A 590 20.66 -29.42 18.27
C GLU A 590 21.38 -28.15 18.71
N ARG A 591 20.99 -27.51 19.82
CA ARG A 591 21.68 -26.30 20.36
C ARG A 591 22.71 -26.64 21.44
N ASP A 592 22.60 -27.83 22.03
CA ASP A 592 23.51 -28.29 23.07
C ASP A 592 24.65 -29.18 22.51
N VAL A 593 24.67 -29.38 21.16
CA VAL A 593 25.75 -29.98 20.36
C VAL A 593 26.45 -28.90 19.55
#